data_8e365411a11fcf4e0c11a1973d17aac1
#
_entry.id   8e365411a11fcf4e0c11a1973d17aac1
#
_cell.length_a   1.000
_cell.length_b   1.000
_cell.length_c   1.000
_cell.angle_alpha   90.00
_cell.angle_beta   90.00
_cell.angle_gamma   90.00
#
_symmetry.space_group_name_H-M   'P 1'
#
loop_
_entity.id
_entity.type
_entity.pdbx_description
1 polymer ?
#
loop_
_entity_poly.entity_id
_entity_poly.type
_entity_poly.pdbx_seq_one_letter_code
_entity_poly.pdbx_strand_id
1 'polypeptide(L)'
;MNFMEKFNELANRTLVPIADKLANQRHLAAIRDGMVVAIPLSILGGACLIVSTPPFKPETLPNWGFITTMLTGWYNWAQANKAALLLPYNMTMALMGLFIAFSISYHLAKKYEMPSLNAAVVSIAVFLIVSAPTTSAVPANLITDGKSATDLLALAGSYIPTTYLDAKGIFTAIIVSIGCVEVMNFLFKKNVRIKMPEGVPPAISSS
;
A
#
# COMPACT_ATOMS: atom_id res chain seq x y z
N MET A 1 -22.13 -45.30 -7.94
CA MET A 1 -21.78 -43.91 -7.64
C MET A 1 -20.31 -43.84 -7.24
N ASN A 2 -19.45 -43.29 -8.08
CA ASN A 2 -18.02 -43.25 -7.85
C ASN A 2 -17.67 -42.34 -6.68
N PHE A 3 -16.56 -42.61 -5.98
CA PHE A 3 -16.05 -41.78 -4.88
C PHE A 3 -15.98 -40.29 -5.26
N MET A 4 -15.61 -39.98 -6.49
CA MET A 4 -15.55 -38.63 -7.04
C MET A 4 -16.94 -37.95 -7.15
N GLU A 5 -17.98 -38.70 -7.47
CA GLU A 5 -19.36 -38.17 -7.55
C GLU A 5 -19.87 -37.80 -6.16
N LYS A 6 -19.65 -38.67 -5.16
CA LYS A 6 -20.00 -38.35 -3.76
C LYS A 6 -19.21 -37.19 -3.19
N PHE A 7 -17.93 -37.09 -3.54
CA PHE A 7 -17.09 -35.95 -3.13
C PHE A 7 -17.56 -34.63 -3.75
N ASN A 8 -17.86 -34.63 -5.05
CA ASN A 8 -18.38 -33.45 -5.75
C ASN A 8 -19.77 -33.05 -5.23
N GLU A 9 -20.64 -34.00 -4.92
CA GLU A 9 -21.95 -33.73 -4.35
C GLU A 9 -21.82 -33.11 -2.93
N LEU A 10 -20.96 -33.66 -2.08
CA LEU A 10 -20.69 -33.12 -0.75
C LEU A 10 -20.05 -31.72 -0.83
N ALA A 11 -19.10 -31.52 -1.74
CA ALA A 11 -18.45 -30.24 -1.98
C ALA A 11 -19.47 -29.19 -2.42
N ASN A 12 -20.29 -29.49 -3.41
CA ASN A 12 -21.31 -28.57 -3.91
C ASN A 12 -22.39 -28.25 -2.88
N ARG A 13 -22.75 -29.22 -2.05
CA ARG A 13 -23.81 -29.05 -1.05
C ARG A 13 -23.34 -28.30 0.21
N THR A 14 -22.06 -28.43 0.58
CA THR A 14 -21.56 -27.91 1.87
C THR A 14 -20.49 -26.84 1.66
N LEU A 15 -19.47 -27.11 0.85
CA LEU A 15 -18.34 -26.21 0.71
C LEU A 15 -18.68 -24.96 -0.16
N VAL A 16 -19.43 -25.16 -1.24
CA VAL A 16 -19.79 -24.05 -2.14
C VAL A 16 -20.66 -23.01 -1.41
N PRO A 17 -21.74 -23.35 -0.70
CA PRO A 17 -22.54 -22.36 0.04
C PRO A 17 -21.76 -21.65 1.16
N ILE A 18 -20.84 -22.35 1.82
CA ILE A 18 -19.97 -21.73 2.84
C ILE A 18 -19.00 -20.76 2.17
N ALA A 19 -18.35 -21.18 1.08
CA ALA A 19 -17.43 -20.35 0.34
C ALA A 19 -18.12 -19.08 -0.20
N ASP A 20 -19.34 -19.22 -0.74
CA ASP A 20 -20.15 -18.08 -1.22
C ASP A 20 -20.53 -17.12 -0.10
N LYS A 21 -20.92 -17.61 1.07
CA LYS A 21 -21.19 -16.75 2.23
C LYS A 21 -19.96 -16.01 2.70
N LEU A 22 -18.79 -16.68 2.75
CA LEU A 22 -17.52 -16.03 3.08
C LEU A 22 -17.12 -15.01 2.03
N ALA A 23 -17.16 -15.37 0.75
CA ALA A 23 -16.77 -14.49 -0.35
C ALA A 23 -17.64 -13.23 -0.44
N ASN A 24 -18.91 -13.33 -0.06
CA ASN A 24 -19.86 -12.21 -0.07
C ASN A 24 -19.92 -11.46 1.27
N GLN A 25 -19.17 -11.88 2.29
CA GLN A 25 -19.06 -11.11 3.52
C GLN A 25 -18.45 -9.74 3.24
N ARG A 26 -19.06 -8.68 3.76
CA ARG A 26 -18.70 -7.28 3.45
C ARG A 26 -17.22 -6.97 3.64
N HIS A 27 -16.63 -7.40 4.74
CA HIS A 27 -15.22 -7.18 5.06
C HIS A 27 -14.30 -7.95 4.12
N LEU A 28 -14.54 -9.25 3.92
CA LEU A 28 -13.72 -10.08 3.03
C LEU A 28 -13.81 -9.61 1.57
N ALA A 29 -15.01 -9.25 1.13
CA ALA A 29 -15.21 -8.71 -0.20
C ALA A 29 -14.51 -7.34 -0.35
N ALA A 30 -14.52 -6.49 0.68
CA ALA A 30 -13.79 -5.21 0.64
C ALA A 30 -12.28 -5.39 0.64
N ILE A 31 -11.74 -6.36 1.40
CA ILE A 31 -10.32 -6.73 1.37
C ILE A 31 -9.94 -7.21 -0.03
N ARG A 32 -10.67 -8.18 -0.59
CA ARG A 32 -10.42 -8.71 -1.93
C ARG A 32 -10.41 -7.60 -2.98
N ASP A 33 -11.47 -6.79 -3.01
CA ASP A 33 -11.64 -5.72 -3.99
C ASP A 33 -10.59 -4.61 -3.79
N GLY A 34 -10.23 -4.33 -2.53
CA GLY A 34 -9.21 -3.35 -2.17
C GLY A 34 -7.79 -3.78 -2.52
N MET A 35 -7.48 -5.08 -2.45
CA MET A 35 -6.16 -5.59 -2.80
C MET A 35 -5.86 -5.59 -4.30
N VAL A 36 -6.87 -5.48 -5.15
CA VAL A 36 -6.71 -5.42 -6.60
C VAL A 36 -5.86 -4.23 -7.05
N VAL A 37 -5.85 -3.14 -6.29
CA VAL A 37 -5.00 -1.97 -6.57
C VAL A 37 -3.50 -2.30 -6.54
N ALA A 38 -3.09 -3.35 -5.84
CA ALA A 38 -1.69 -3.78 -5.79
C ALA A 38 -1.16 -4.28 -7.14
N ILE A 39 -2.04 -4.80 -8.02
CA ILE A 39 -1.64 -5.38 -9.31
C ILE A 39 -0.94 -4.36 -10.22
N PRO A 40 -1.56 -3.22 -10.60
CA PRO A 40 -0.89 -2.26 -11.47
C PRO A 40 0.35 -1.63 -10.82
N LEU A 41 0.33 -1.42 -9.49
CA LEU A 41 1.47 -0.88 -8.77
C LEU A 41 2.66 -1.83 -8.75
N SER A 42 2.42 -3.14 -8.58
CA SER A 42 3.48 -4.15 -8.60
C SER A 42 4.05 -4.35 -10.00
N ILE A 43 3.25 -4.25 -11.05
CA ILE A 43 3.73 -4.33 -12.44
C ILE A 43 4.66 -3.15 -12.73
N LEU A 44 4.23 -1.93 -12.43
CA LEU A 44 5.02 -0.73 -12.67
C LEU A 44 6.32 -0.72 -11.84
N GLY A 45 6.20 -0.90 -10.53
CA GLY A 45 7.35 -0.91 -9.62
C GLY A 45 8.30 -2.07 -9.88
N GLY A 46 7.76 -3.27 -10.15
CA GLY A 46 8.56 -4.46 -10.47
C GLY A 46 9.32 -4.32 -11.79
N ALA A 47 8.71 -3.78 -12.84
CA ALA A 47 9.40 -3.51 -14.10
C ALA A 47 10.58 -2.54 -13.90
N CYS A 48 10.37 -1.45 -13.16
CA CYS A 48 11.43 -0.49 -12.85
C CYS A 48 12.52 -1.10 -11.95
N LEU A 49 12.14 -1.98 -11.01
CA LEU A 49 13.09 -2.69 -10.17
C LEU A 49 14.02 -3.60 -10.99
N ILE A 50 13.49 -4.34 -11.95
CA ILE A 50 14.28 -5.20 -12.84
C ILE A 50 15.26 -4.37 -13.67
N VAL A 51 14.82 -3.23 -14.20
CA VAL A 51 15.69 -2.33 -14.98
C VAL A 51 16.79 -1.74 -14.12
N SER A 52 16.48 -1.34 -12.87
CA SER A 52 17.42 -0.69 -11.96
C SER A 52 18.38 -1.64 -11.26
N THR A 53 17.98 -2.91 -11.10
CA THR A 53 18.77 -3.95 -10.43
C THR A 53 18.81 -5.20 -11.29
N PRO A 54 19.66 -5.24 -12.33
CA PRO A 54 19.79 -6.43 -13.17
C PRO A 54 20.09 -7.67 -12.34
N PRO A 55 19.41 -8.82 -12.59
CA PRO A 55 19.50 -10.02 -11.75
C PRO A 55 20.79 -10.83 -11.98
N PHE A 56 21.85 -10.17 -12.41
CA PHE A 56 23.16 -10.77 -12.67
C PHE A 56 24.27 -9.80 -12.30
N LYS A 57 25.47 -10.36 -12.06
CA LYS A 57 26.69 -9.58 -11.89
C LYS A 57 27.61 -9.80 -13.09
N PRO A 58 28.30 -8.77 -13.61
CA PRO A 58 29.23 -8.93 -14.73
C PRO A 58 30.30 -10.00 -14.52
N GLU A 59 30.76 -10.16 -13.27
CA GLU A 59 31.81 -11.12 -12.87
C GLU A 59 31.37 -12.59 -13.00
N THR A 60 30.04 -12.86 -12.97
CA THR A 60 29.47 -14.21 -13.05
C THR A 60 29.02 -14.60 -14.45
N LEU A 61 29.10 -13.66 -15.40
CA LEU A 61 28.65 -13.92 -16.78
C LEU A 61 29.69 -14.73 -17.55
N PRO A 62 29.24 -15.80 -18.26
CA PRO A 62 30.12 -16.48 -19.23
C PRO A 62 30.57 -15.54 -20.33
N ASN A 63 31.71 -15.81 -20.95
CA ASN A 63 32.20 -15.02 -22.06
C ASN A 63 31.45 -15.34 -23.37
N TRP A 64 30.26 -14.73 -23.53
CA TRP A 64 29.43 -14.84 -24.75
C TRP A 64 29.70 -13.70 -25.74
N GLY A 65 30.88 -13.07 -25.71
CA GLY A 65 31.27 -12.00 -26.60
C GLY A 65 30.33 -10.78 -26.53
N PHE A 66 29.62 -10.48 -27.63
CA PHE A 66 28.74 -9.29 -27.72
C PHE A 66 27.65 -9.24 -26.62
N ILE A 67 27.06 -10.40 -26.26
CA ILE A 67 26.01 -10.46 -25.26
C ILE A 67 26.54 -10.06 -23.88
N THR A 68 27.71 -10.54 -23.51
CA THR A 68 28.35 -10.18 -22.23
C THR A 68 28.64 -8.67 -22.18
N THR A 69 29.11 -8.10 -23.28
CA THR A 69 29.37 -6.65 -23.37
C THR A 69 28.09 -5.83 -23.20
N MET A 70 27.00 -6.24 -23.85
CA MET A 70 25.69 -5.59 -23.77
C MET A 70 25.13 -5.66 -22.33
N LEU A 71 25.16 -6.84 -21.69
CA LEU A 71 24.69 -7.03 -20.34
C LEU A 71 25.50 -6.25 -19.30
N THR A 72 26.82 -6.22 -19.47
CA THR A 72 27.72 -5.43 -18.63
C THR A 72 27.45 -3.93 -18.79
N GLY A 73 27.21 -3.48 -20.01
CA GLY A 73 26.81 -2.10 -20.31
C GLY A 73 25.51 -1.72 -19.61
N TRP A 74 24.49 -2.57 -19.68
CA TRP A 74 23.23 -2.35 -18.93
C TRP A 74 23.47 -2.30 -17.43
N TYR A 75 24.22 -3.24 -16.86
CA TYR A 75 24.53 -3.27 -15.43
C TYR A 75 25.20 -1.96 -14.97
N ASN A 76 26.24 -1.53 -15.67
CA ASN A 76 26.98 -0.30 -15.33
C ASN A 76 26.11 0.95 -15.43
N TRP A 77 25.29 1.04 -16.49
CA TRP A 77 24.33 2.13 -16.66
C TRP A 77 23.27 2.14 -15.56
N ALA A 78 22.74 0.97 -15.20
CA ALA A 78 21.76 0.83 -14.13
C ALA A 78 22.32 1.23 -12.77
N GLN A 79 23.57 0.86 -12.46
CA GLN A 79 24.25 1.28 -11.22
C GLN A 79 24.51 2.79 -11.19
N ALA A 80 24.94 3.38 -12.30
CA ALA A 80 25.17 4.83 -12.39
C ALA A 80 23.89 5.65 -12.21
N ASN A 81 22.72 5.13 -12.65
CA ASN A 81 21.42 5.82 -12.60
C ASN A 81 20.47 5.23 -11.56
N LYS A 82 20.96 4.41 -10.64
CA LYS A 82 20.14 3.60 -9.71
C LYS A 82 19.13 4.42 -8.92
N ALA A 83 19.52 5.58 -8.41
CA ALA A 83 18.64 6.44 -7.61
C ALA A 83 17.41 6.90 -8.40
N ALA A 84 17.60 7.34 -9.65
CA ALA A 84 16.52 7.77 -10.52
C ALA A 84 15.62 6.59 -10.98
N LEU A 85 16.24 5.45 -11.32
CA LEU A 85 15.53 4.27 -11.79
C LEU A 85 14.71 3.59 -10.70
N LEU A 86 15.11 3.70 -9.42
CA LEU A 86 14.34 3.16 -8.28
C LEU A 86 13.20 4.08 -7.83
N LEU A 87 13.13 5.30 -8.31
CA LEU A 87 12.09 6.25 -7.90
C LEU A 87 10.67 5.71 -8.13
N PRO A 88 10.31 5.14 -9.30
CA PRO A 88 8.97 4.56 -9.50
C PRO A 88 8.69 3.39 -8.56
N TYR A 89 9.67 2.53 -8.28
CA TYR A 89 9.54 1.46 -7.28
C TYR A 89 9.24 2.03 -5.89
N ASN A 90 9.99 3.04 -5.46
CA ASN A 90 9.83 3.68 -4.16
C ASN A 90 8.47 4.37 -4.01
N MET A 91 7.89 4.88 -5.10
CA MET A 91 6.59 5.57 -5.10
C MET A 91 5.40 4.64 -5.37
N THR A 92 5.65 3.37 -5.66
CA THR A 92 4.59 2.37 -5.91
C THR A 92 4.68 1.21 -4.92
N MET A 93 5.59 0.26 -5.13
CA MET A 93 5.69 -0.95 -4.31
C MET A 93 6.11 -0.67 -2.87
N ALA A 94 7.01 0.31 -2.64
CA ALA A 94 7.42 0.67 -1.29
C ALA A 94 6.33 1.42 -0.49
N LEU A 95 5.24 1.86 -1.13
CA LEU A 95 4.07 2.48 -0.50
C LEU A 95 2.80 1.64 -0.68
N MET A 96 2.93 0.37 -1.02
CA MET A 96 1.79 -0.50 -1.36
C MET A 96 0.76 -0.60 -0.23
N GLY A 97 1.21 -0.67 1.03
CA GLY A 97 0.32 -0.69 2.20
C GLY A 97 -0.58 0.53 2.28
N LEU A 98 -0.06 1.71 1.92
CA LEU A 98 -0.83 2.95 1.90
C LEU A 98 -1.97 2.90 0.86
N PHE A 99 -1.67 2.44 -0.34
CA PHE A 99 -2.68 2.32 -1.41
C PHE A 99 -3.72 1.25 -1.09
N ILE A 100 -3.31 0.15 -0.47
CA ILE A 100 -4.22 -0.90 -0.02
C ILE A 100 -5.12 -0.38 1.11
N ALA A 101 -4.60 0.37 2.08
CA ALA A 101 -5.39 0.98 3.14
C ALA A 101 -6.47 1.90 2.58
N PHE A 102 -6.12 2.75 1.62
CA PHE A 102 -7.09 3.59 0.90
C PHE A 102 -8.18 2.76 0.22
N SER A 103 -7.75 1.77 -0.57
CA SER A 103 -8.65 1.01 -1.42
C SER A 103 -9.62 0.14 -0.61
N ILE A 104 -9.16 -0.55 0.44
CA ILE A 104 -10.01 -1.36 1.32
C ILE A 104 -11.07 -0.48 1.98
N SER A 105 -10.66 0.66 2.54
CA SER A 105 -11.57 1.59 3.21
C SER A 105 -12.61 2.16 2.25
N TYR A 106 -12.18 2.51 1.03
CA TYR A 106 -13.08 2.96 -0.02
C TYR A 106 -14.15 1.92 -0.37
N HIS A 107 -13.73 0.69 -0.62
CA HIS A 107 -14.64 -0.39 -0.98
C HIS A 107 -15.57 -0.78 0.18
N LEU A 108 -15.07 -0.79 1.41
CA LEU A 108 -15.89 -1.12 2.59
C LEU A 108 -16.92 -0.02 2.87
N ALA A 109 -16.51 1.24 2.83
CA ALA A 109 -17.42 2.38 3.02
C ALA A 109 -18.51 2.43 1.94
N LYS A 110 -18.15 2.10 0.69
CA LYS A 110 -19.12 1.98 -0.40
C LYS A 110 -20.18 0.89 -0.14
N LYS A 111 -19.79 -0.23 0.48
CA LYS A 111 -20.73 -1.30 0.88
C LYS A 111 -21.64 -0.91 2.04
N TYR A 112 -21.26 0.12 2.80
CA TYR A 112 -22.08 0.72 3.86
C TYR A 112 -22.86 1.96 3.38
N GLU A 113 -22.80 2.29 2.10
CA GLU A 113 -23.44 3.49 1.51
C GLU A 113 -23.03 4.79 2.19
N MET A 114 -21.79 4.84 2.68
CA MET A 114 -21.18 6.02 3.30
C MET A 114 -20.33 6.80 2.29
N PRO A 115 -19.97 8.07 2.59
CA PRO A 115 -19.00 8.82 1.80
C PRO A 115 -17.65 8.10 1.73
N SER A 116 -17.46 7.31 0.68
CA SER A 116 -16.34 6.37 0.56
C SER A 116 -14.98 7.08 0.45
N LEU A 117 -14.95 8.24 -0.20
CA LEU A 117 -13.72 9.02 -0.32
C LEU A 117 -13.26 9.55 1.04
N ASN A 118 -14.17 10.10 1.85
CA ASN A 118 -13.86 10.63 3.17
C ASN A 118 -13.34 9.52 4.09
N ALA A 119 -13.98 8.36 4.08
CA ALA A 119 -13.54 7.19 4.84
C ALA A 119 -12.14 6.71 4.44
N ALA A 120 -11.85 6.71 3.13
CA ALA A 120 -10.54 6.32 2.62
C ALA A 120 -9.44 7.31 3.02
N VAL A 121 -9.69 8.62 2.97
CA VAL A 121 -8.73 9.65 3.38
C VAL A 121 -8.45 9.58 4.89
N VAL A 122 -9.48 9.42 5.72
CA VAL A 122 -9.31 9.25 7.17
C VAL A 122 -8.50 7.99 7.47
N SER A 123 -8.77 6.90 6.76
CA SER A 123 -8.04 5.64 6.94
C SER A 123 -6.55 5.76 6.59
N ILE A 124 -6.20 6.51 5.51
CA ILE A 124 -4.80 6.82 5.20
C ILE A 124 -4.14 7.58 6.37
N ALA A 125 -4.80 8.61 6.89
CA ALA A 125 -4.25 9.41 7.97
C ALA A 125 -3.97 8.55 9.22
N VAL A 126 -4.93 7.70 9.60
CA VAL A 126 -4.75 6.78 10.73
C VAL A 126 -3.67 5.73 10.45
N PHE A 127 -3.62 5.19 9.23
CA PHE A 127 -2.58 4.23 8.82
C PHE A 127 -1.19 4.85 8.92
N LEU A 128 -1.00 6.09 8.47
CA LEU A 128 0.27 6.81 8.59
C LEU A 128 0.66 7.04 10.06
N ILE A 129 -0.29 7.42 10.91
CA ILE A 129 -0.04 7.60 12.35
C ILE A 129 0.45 6.30 13.00
N VAL A 130 -0.13 5.17 12.62
CA VAL A 130 0.19 3.87 13.22
C VAL A 130 1.46 3.27 12.64
N SER A 131 1.66 3.38 11.31
CA SER A 131 2.72 2.66 10.60
C SER A 131 3.97 3.48 10.35
N ALA A 132 3.87 4.80 10.35
CA ALA A 132 4.97 5.70 10.01
C ALA A 132 5.02 6.90 10.97
N PRO A 133 5.23 6.68 12.28
CA PRO A 133 5.41 7.80 13.20
C PRO A 133 6.58 8.66 12.71
N THR A 134 6.35 9.96 12.61
CA THR A 134 7.37 10.90 12.17
C THR A 134 8.57 10.86 13.10
N THR A 135 9.73 10.56 12.54
CA THR A 135 11.00 10.61 13.26
C THR A 135 11.82 11.77 12.70
N SER A 136 12.36 12.59 13.59
CA SER A 136 13.40 13.54 13.21
C SER A 136 14.70 12.76 13.06
N ALA A 137 15.06 12.41 11.84
CA ALA A 137 16.29 11.71 11.54
C ALA A 137 17.15 12.56 10.58
N VAL A 138 18.42 12.64 10.88
CA VAL A 138 19.41 13.17 9.92
C VAL A 138 19.77 12.03 8.97
N PRO A 139 19.57 12.15 7.65
CA PRO A 139 20.03 11.14 6.71
C PRO A 139 21.52 10.84 6.90
N ALA A 140 21.87 9.55 6.92
CA ALA A 140 23.25 9.12 7.16
C ALA A 140 24.27 9.71 6.17
N ASN A 141 23.83 10.00 4.94
CA ASN A 141 24.65 10.64 3.90
C ASN A 141 24.97 12.12 4.16
N LEU A 142 24.29 12.76 5.13
CA LEU A 142 24.54 14.14 5.54
C LEU A 142 25.42 14.22 6.81
N ILE A 143 25.65 13.08 7.46
CA ILE A 143 26.57 12.98 8.59
C ILE A 143 27.98 12.94 8.02
N THR A 144 28.57 14.11 7.81
CA THR A 144 29.98 14.24 7.44
C THR A 144 30.79 14.66 8.65
N ASP A 145 31.97 14.08 8.80
CA ASP A 145 32.89 14.43 9.89
C ASP A 145 33.14 15.94 9.93
N GLY A 146 32.93 16.55 11.09
CA GLY A 146 33.21 17.97 11.33
C GLY A 146 32.01 18.92 11.36
N LYS A 147 30.76 18.44 11.14
CA LYS A 147 29.56 19.27 11.34
C LYS A 147 29.13 19.28 12.80
N SER A 148 28.79 20.46 13.31
CA SER A 148 28.20 20.64 14.63
C SER A 148 26.83 19.97 14.75
N ALA A 149 26.46 19.51 15.94
CA ALA A 149 25.14 18.97 16.22
C ALA A 149 24.01 19.95 15.84
N THR A 150 24.23 21.25 15.97
CA THR A 150 23.32 22.32 15.54
C THR A 150 23.12 22.37 14.02
N ASP A 151 24.20 22.17 13.23
CA ASP A 151 24.13 22.17 11.78
C ASP A 151 23.40 20.91 11.27
N LEU A 152 23.58 19.77 11.96
CA LEU A 152 22.87 18.53 11.69
C LEU A 152 21.38 18.62 12.03
N LEU A 153 21.02 19.30 13.12
CA LEU A 153 19.64 19.59 13.50
C LEU A 153 18.94 20.54 12.51
N ALA A 154 19.66 21.52 11.99
CA ALA A 154 19.13 22.44 10.96
C ALA A 154 18.88 21.72 9.62
N LEU A 155 19.63 20.66 9.33
CA LEU A 155 19.46 19.79 8.16
C LEU A 155 18.47 18.63 8.43
N ALA A 156 18.09 18.42 9.70
CA ALA A 156 17.12 17.41 10.08
C ALA A 156 15.72 17.81 9.58
N GLY A 157 15.28 17.19 8.51
CA GLY A 157 13.89 17.27 8.07
C GLY A 157 12.99 16.28 8.82
N SER A 158 11.70 16.55 8.86
CA SER A 158 10.73 15.55 9.27
C SER A 158 10.57 14.52 8.15
N TYR A 159 10.97 13.29 8.38
CA TYR A 159 10.88 12.20 7.42
C TYR A 159 9.78 11.23 7.82
N ILE A 160 9.03 10.75 6.83
CA ILE A 160 8.08 9.67 7.01
C ILE A 160 8.82 8.36 6.72
N PRO A 161 9.06 7.49 7.73
CA PRO A 161 9.71 6.22 7.49
C PRO A 161 8.80 5.30 6.66
N THR A 162 9.32 4.80 5.54
CA THR A 162 8.56 3.93 4.62
C THR A 162 8.59 2.45 5.01
N THR A 163 9.30 2.08 6.07
CA THR A 163 9.59 0.68 6.46
C THR A 163 8.34 -0.19 6.64
N TYR A 164 7.23 0.39 7.06
CA TYR A 164 5.95 -0.30 7.24
C TYR A 164 4.85 0.22 6.33
N LEU A 165 5.20 0.98 5.29
CA LEU A 165 4.26 1.41 4.25
C LEU A 165 4.25 0.45 3.05
N ASP A 166 5.21 -0.46 2.97
CA ASP A 166 5.39 -1.49 1.96
C ASP A 166 4.52 -2.75 2.23
N ALA A 167 4.90 -3.87 1.63
CA ALA A 167 4.24 -5.17 1.82
C ALA A 167 4.19 -5.62 3.29
N LYS A 168 5.14 -5.21 4.15
CA LYS A 168 5.15 -5.56 5.58
C LYS A 168 4.01 -4.89 6.34
N GLY A 169 3.59 -3.72 5.90
CA GLY A 169 2.47 -2.98 6.48
C GLY A 169 1.08 -3.39 6.00
N ILE A 170 0.96 -4.32 5.03
CA ILE A 170 -0.35 -4.70 4.46
C ILE A 170 -1.31 -5.22 5.53
N PHE A 171 -0.82 -6.04 6.46
CA PHE A 171 -1.67 -6.57 7.53
C PHE A 171 -2.20 -5.45 8.44
N THR A 172 -1.35 -4.51 8.82
CA THR A 172 -1.75 -3.30 9.57
C THR A 172 -2.73 -2.45 8.76
N ALA A 173 -2.51 -2.31 7.44
CA ALA A 173 -3.40 -1.60 6.55
C ALA A 173 -4.81 -2.20 6.54
N ILE A 174 -4.94 -3.52 6.49
CA ILE A 174 -6.22 -4.22 6.54
C ILE A 174 -6.94 -3.93 7.86
N ILE A 175 -6.26 -4.10 9.01
CA ILE A 175 -6.86 -3.91 10.33
C ILE A 175 -7.30 -2.44 10.51
N VAL A 176 -6.43 -1.49 10.20
CA VAL A 176 -6.71 -0.06 10.34
C VAL A 176 -7.87 0.35 9.43
N SER A 177 -7.88 -0.11 8.19
CA SER A 177 -8.93 0.21 7.22
C SER A 177 -10.30 -0.25 7.71
N ILE A 178 -10.41 -1.50 8.14
CA ILE A 178 -11.65 -2.04 8.67
C ILE A 178 -12.06 -1.29 9.93
N GLY A 179 -11.13 -1.10 10.88
CA GLY A 179 -11.41 -0.40 12.13
C GLY A 179 -11.90 1.03 11.93
N CYS A 180 -11.24 1.80 11.05
CA CYS A 180 -11.65 3.16 10.73
C CYS A 180 -13.07 3.22 10.13
N VAL A 181 -13.36 2.35 9.16
CA VAL A 181 -14.67 2.35 8.51
C VAL A 181 -15.76 1.89 9.49
N GLU A 182 -15.50 0.92 10.36
CA GLU A 182 -16.47 0.49 11.38
C GLU A 182 -16.77 1.59 12.41
N VAL A 183 -15.73 2.29 12.88
CA VAL A 183 -15.90 3.45 13.77
C VAL A 183 -16.72 4.54 13.08
N MET A 184 -16.41 4.87 11.83
CA MET A 184 -17.17 5.84 11.05
C MET A 184 -18.63 5.40 10.87
N ASN A 185 -18.87 4.13 10.51
CA ASN A 185 -20.22 3.58 10.37
C ASN A 185 -21.01 3.67 11.68
N PHE A 186 -20.36 3.40 12.80
CA PHE A 186 -20.98 3.56 14.12
C PHE A 186 -21.37 5.01 14.40
N LEU A 187 -20.49 5.96 14.12
CA LEU A 187 -20.75 7.40 14.30
C LEU A 187 -21.90 7.88 13.39
N PHE A 188 -21.90 7.44 12.12
CA PHE A 188 -22.98 7.73 11.17
C PHE A 188 -24.34 7.21 11.67
N LYS A 189 -24.41 5.97 12.14
CA LYS A 189 -25.65 5.36 12.67
C LYS A 189 -26.15 6.07 13.93
N LYS A 190 -25.25 6.58 14.75
CA LYS A 190 -25.57 7.35 15.96
C LYS A 190 -25.93 8.80 15.65
N ASN A 191 -25.88 9.21 14.39
CA ASN A 191 -26.13 10.59 13.94
C ASN A 191 -25.26 11.63 14.68
N VAL A 192 -24.02 11.22 15.05
CA VAL A 192 -23.02 12.09 15.65
C VAL A 192 -22.44 12.94 14.54
N ARG A 193 -23.11 14.07 14.25
CA ARG A 193 -22.68 15.05 13.26
C ARG A 193 -22.48 16.39 13.96
N ILE A 194 -21.46 17.11 13.55
CA ILE A 194 -21.30 18.51 13.93
C ILE A 194 -22.38 19.29 13.17
N LYS A 195 -23.43 19.71 13.89
CA LYS A 195 -24.47 20.57 13.31
C LYS A 195 -23.85 21.94 13.04
N MET A 196 -23.75 22.32 11.79
CA MET A 196 -23.34 23.67 11.43
C MET A 196 -24.46 24.66 11.71
N PRO A 197 -24.14 25.92 12.09
CA PRO A 197 -25.12 26.97 12.29
C PRO A 197 -25.95 27.25 11.03
N GLU A 198 -27.18 27.69 11.19
CA GLU A 198 -28.03 28.10 10.09
C GLU A 198 -27.36 29.26 9.32
N GLY A 199 -27.16 29.08 8.00
CA GLY A 199 -26.49 30.08 7.14
C GLY A 199 -25.33 29.54 6.31
N VAL A 200 -24.92 28.27 6.50
CA VAL A 200 -23.85 27.64 5.71
C VAL A 200 -24.46 27.02 4.42
N PRO A 201 -23.86 27.27 3.23
CA PRO A 201 -24.35 26.69 1.98
C PRO A 201 -24.47 25.17 2.03
N PRO A 202 -25.52 24.56 1.41
CA PRO A 202 -25.76 23.11 1.46
C PRO A 202 -24.61 22.23 0.98
N ALA A 203 -23.74 22.75 0.11
CA ALA A 203 -22.55 22.05 -0.40
C ALA A 203 -21.51 21.70 0.68
N ILE A 204 -21.50 22.43 1.81
CA ILE A 204 -20.56 22.21 2.91
C ILE A 204 -21.23 21.39 4.03
N SER A 205 -22.55 21.46 4.15
CA SER A 205 -23.30 20.75 5.19
C SER A 205 -23.55 19.26 4.87
N SER A 206 -23.27 18.82 3.64
CA SER A 206 -23.49 17.44 3.17
C SER A 206 -22.24 16.53 3.23
N SER A 207 -21.17 17.00 3.84
CA SER A 207 -19.92 16.22 3.98
C SER A 207 -19.92 15.30 5.17
#